data_d370468cabba65915215312c1aafc88e
#
_entry.id   d370468cabba65915215312c1aafc88e
#
_cell.length_a   1.000
_cell.length_b   1.000
_cell.length_c   1.000
_cell.angle_alpha   90.00
_cell.angle_beta   90.00
_cell.angle_gamma   90.00
#
_symmetry.space_group_name_H-M   'P 1'
#
loop_
_entity.id
_entity.type
_entity.pdbx_description
1 polymer ?
#
loop_
_entity_poly.entity_id
_entity_poly.type
_entity_poly.pdbx_seq_one_letter_code
_entity_poly.pdbx_strand_id
1 'polypeptide(L)'
;MKAALVASCLLASVAVAEADRVVAVTPLSTLGAEDRSAGTKKLLGQIEQAIASLSQTKVVTAAQVATAIDRAKKPQLKQCEGDPACVSEIGKLVGAQYVVTGEVGGLGESKVVYLKTIDAGAGRELRSTTLAIGAKDAVDSPLGAAVRLLDPERYTGTVRFQFDVSNASVLVNGTKVTLGANKSLALPVGTHAVTVTHPQYHNFVKFVEVPYGRTTDVAVSMKQYPIVEHDVRAKPEGRDTIDYVAPPWYRRWYIVYPAIAVLATGVGVAVGLAVHNFPDYGNCRKLGSPDC
;
A
#
# COMPACT_ATOMS: atom_id res chain seq x y z
N MET A 1 -8.57 36.05 -62.17
CA MET A 1 -8.03 36.52 -60.92
C MET A 1 -8.93 36.01 -59.77
N LYS A 2 -8.59 34.93 -59.10
CA LYS A 2 -9.35 34.37 -57.94
C LYS A 2 -8.42 34.48 -56.70
N ALA A 3 -8.75 35.39 -55.78
CA ALA A 3 -8.10 35.60 -54.57
C ALA A 3 -8.57 34.54 -53.55
N ALA A 4 -7.64 33.70 -53.06
CA ALA A 4 -7.91 32.74 -51.96
C ALA A 4 -7.62 33.43 -50.63
N LEU A 5 -8.67 33.63 -49.83
CA LEU A 5 -8.58 34.07 -48.45
C LEU A 5 -8.17 32.89 -47.56
N VAL A 6 -6.95 32.90 -47.05
CA VAL A 6 -6.47 31.94 -46.02
C VAL A 6 -6.87 32.52 -44.67
N ALA A 7 -7.88 31.94 -44.05
CA ALA A 7 -8.27 32.24 -42.69
C ALA A 7 -7.32 31.48 -41.75
N SER A 8 -6.38 32.21 -41.11
CA SER A 8 -5.49 31.69 -40.08
C SER A 8 -6.24 31.62 -38.74
N CYS A 9 -6.70 30.44 -38.33
CA CYS A 9 -7.23 30.20 -36.98
C CYS A 9 -6.08 30.19 -35.99
N LEU A 10 -5.89 31.29 -35.27
CA LEU A 10 -5.04 31.37 -34.06
C LEU A 10 -5.75 30.60 -32.94
N LEU A 11 -5.33 29.37 -32.72
CA LEU A 11 -5.64 28.62 -31.48
C LEU A 11 -4.91 29.27 -30.33
N ALA A 12 -5.57 30.16 -29.62
CA ALA A 12 -5.13 30.64 -28.33
C ALA A 12 -5.20 29.46 -27.32
N SER A 13 -4.05 28.85 -27.05
CA SER A 13 -3.91 27.93 -25.90
C SER A 13 -4.11 28.72 -24.62
N VAL A 14 -5.30 28.61 -24.04
CA VAL A 14 -5.56 29.08 -22.67
C VAL A 14 -4.74 28.20 -21.74
N ALA A 15 -3.57 28.69 -21.31
CA ALA A 15 -2.86 28.12 -20.19
C ALA A 15 -3.75 28.29 -18.96
N VAL A 16 -4.43 27.24 -18.54
CA VAL A 16 -5.10 27.21 -17.25
C VAL A 16 -3.98 27.30 -16.22
N ALA A 17 -3.84 28.48 -15.62
CA ALA A 17 -2.96 28.62 -14.45
C ALA A 17 -3.54 27.74 -13.36
N GLU A 18 -2.89 26.62 -13.13
CA GLU A 18 -3.22 25.69 -12.03
C GLU A 18 -2.99 26.47 -10.72
N ALA A 19 -4.07 26.71 -9.99
CA ALA A 19 -4.02 27.55 -8.79
C ALA A 19 -3.15 26.85 -7.74
N ASP A 20 -2.21 27.60 -7.15
CA ASP A 20 -1.38 27.10 -6.06
C ASP A 20 -2.26 26.58 -4.93
N ARG A 21 -2.07 25.33 -4.53
CA ARG A 21 -2.74 24.77 -3.36
C ARG A 21 -2.16 25.38 -2.08
N VAL A 22 -3.02 25.87 -1.21
CA VAL A 22 -2.61 26.43 0.08
C VAL A 22 -2.71 25.34 1.14
N VAL A 23 -1.59 25.07 1.82
CA VAL A 23 -1.50 24.06 2.88
C VAL A 23 -1.10 24.75 4.17
N ALA A 24 -1.91 24.62 5.21
CA ALA A 24 -1.57 25.07 6.56
C ALA A 24 -0.95 23.95 7.36
N VAL A 25 0.03 24.26 8.18
CA VAL A 25 0.65 23.32 9.12
C VAL A 25 0.30 23.80 10.54
N THR A 26 -0.25 22.92 11.37
CA THR A 26 -0.51 23.25 12.78
C THR A 26 0.69 22.91 13.65
N PRO A 27 0.86 23.53 14.82
CA PRO A 27 1.82 23.03 15.81
C PRO A 27 1.59 21.55 16.11
N LEU A 28 2.67 20.81 16.33
CA LEU A 28 2.57 19.40 16.74
C LEU A 28 2.18 19.33 18.21
N SER A 29 1.29 18.39 18.54
CA SER A 29 0.81 18.18 19.91
C SER A 29 1.41 16.89 20.51
N THR A 30 1.45 16.82 21.84
CA THR A 30 1.75 15.62 22.61
C THR A 30 0.68 15.49 23.69
N LEU A 31 -0.05 14.36 23.71
CA LEU A 31 -1.15 14.13 24.66
C LEU A 31 -2.14 15.33 24.74
N GLY A 32 -2.50 15.88 23.58
CA GLY A 32 -3.45 16.99 23.46
C GLY A 32 -2.88 18.39 23.75
N ALA A 33 -1.59 18.51 24.10
CA ALA A 33 -0.91 19.78 24.30
C ALA A 33 0.18 20.01 23.24
N GLU A 34 0.44 21.28 22.90
CA GLU A 34 1.53 21.63 21.98
C GLU A 34 2.88 21.15 22.52
N ASP A 35 3.60 20.33 21.76
CA ASP A 35 4.98 19.94 22.09
C ASP A 35 5.97 21.03 21.66
N ARG A 36 6.51 21.74 22.66
CA ARG A 36 7.47 22.85 22.48
C ARG A 36 8.93 22.43 22.58
N SER A 37 9.23 21.12 22.62
CA SER A 37 10.60 20.66 22.67
C SER A 37 11.40 21.13 21.43
N ALA A 38 12.71 21.33 21.60
CA ALA A 38 13.58 21.77 20.52
C ALA A 38 13.60 20.76 19.35
N GLY A 39 13.52 19.46 19.65
CA GLY A 39 13.44 18.40 18.64
C GLY A 39 12.16 18.47 17.81
N THR A 40 11.02 18.69 18.43
CA THR A 40 9.73 18.81 17.75
C THR A 40 9.65 20.07 16.91
N LYS A 41 10.19 21.20 17.41
CA LYS A 41 10.28 22.44 16.60
C LYS A 41 11.17 22.26 15.36
N LYS A 42 12.32 21.58 15.49
CA LYS A 42 13.18 21.27 14.36
C LYS A 42 12.46 20.40 13.33
N LEU A 43 11.77 19.35 13.78
CA LEU A 43 11.01 18.48 12.89
C LEU A 43 9.87 19.22 12.20
N LEU A 44 9.13 20.05 12.94
CA LEU A 44 8.06 20.88 12.36
C LEU A 44 8.61 21.75 11.23
N GLY A 45 9.74 22.42 11.44
CA GLY A 45 10.41 23.20 10.38
C GLY A 45 10.84 22.34 9.18
N GLN A 46 11.29 21.10 9.40
CA GLN A 46 11.60 20.16 8.32
C GLN A 46 10.35 19.74 7.53
N ILE A 47 9.23 19.53 8.20
CA ILE A 47 7.94 19.20 7.56
C ILE A 47 7.45 20.42 6.74
N GLU A 48 7.48 21.62 7.31
CA GLU A 48 7.10 22.85 6.61
C GLU A 48 7.96 23.06 5.36
N GLN A 49 9.27 22.88 5.46
CA GLN A 49 10.19 22.98 4.33
C GLN A 49 9.91 21.88 3.28
N ALA A 50 9.64 20.66 3.71
CA ALA A 50 9.30 19.56 2.82
C ALA A 50 8.00 19.86 2.03
N ILE A 51 6.97 20.37 2.69
CA ILE A 51 5.71 20.76 2.03
C ILE A 51 5.95 21.94 1.07
N ALA A 52 6.75 22.92 1.47
CA ALA A 52 7.09 24.07 0.63
C ALA A 52 7.88 23.69 -0.63
N SER A 53 8.61 22.57 -0.60
CA SER A 53 9.33 22.04 -1.77
C SER A 53 8.44 21.33 -2.79
N LEU A 54 7.17 21.04 -2.44
CA LEU A 54 6.23 20.45 -3.40
C LEU A 54 5.81 21.49 -4.44
N SER A 55 5.65 21.04 -5.68
CA SER A 55 5.23 21.92 -6.78
C SER A 55 3.85 22.53 -6.50
N GLN A 56 3.68 23.80 -6.86
CA GLN A 56 2.40 24.53 -6.77
C GLN A 56 1.77 24.48 -5.35
N THR A 57 2.62 24.59 -4.32
CA THR A 57 2.18 24.54 -2.93
C THR A 57 2.66 25.76 -2.17
N LYS A 58 1.70 26.50 -1.59
CA LYS A 58 1.96 27.60 -0.68
C LYS A 58 1.75 27.13 0.74
N VAL A 59 2.76 27.28 1.58
CA VAL A 59 2.70 26.85 2.98
C VAL A 59 2.33 28.02 3.88
N VAL A 60 1.34 27.80 4.75
CA VAL A 60 1.07 28.64 5.92
C VAL A 60 1.67 27.94 7.12
N THR A 61 2.72 28.51 7.68
CA THR A 61 3.49 27.89 8.78
C THR A 61 2.69 27.83 10.08
N ALA A 62 3.08 26.97 10.99
CA ALA A 62 2.46 26.83 12.31
C ALA A 62 2.47 28.16 13.11
N ALA A 63 3.54 28.95 12.97
CA ALA A 63 3.61 30.28 13.58
C ALA A 63 2.57 31.25 13.01
N GLN A 64 2.35 31.21 11.69
CA GLN A 64 1.31 32.03 11.05
C GLN A 64 -0.09 31.56 11.45
N VAL A 65 -0.33 30.26 11.54
CA VAL A 65 -1.57 29.68 12.03
C VAL A 65 -1.86 30.14 13.46
N ALA A 66 -0.88 30.03 14.37
CA ALA A 66 -1.04 30.48 15.75
C ALA A 66 -1.39 31.99 15.83
N THR A 67 -0.70 32.81 15.04
CA THR A 67 -0.97 34.24 14.95
C THR A 67 -2.39 34.54 14.43
N ALA A 68 -2.85 33.79 13.44
CA ALA A 68 -4.19 33.92 12.88
C ALA A 68 -5.27 33.57 13.91
N ILE A 69 -5.08 32.50 14.68
CA ILE A 69 -5.98 32.10 15.78
C ILE A 69 -6.07 33.17 16.84
N ASP A 70 -4.92 33.76 17.23
CA ASP A 70 -4.89 34.83 18.24
C ASP A 70 -5.60 36.10 17.75
N ARG A 71 -5.41 36.49 16.49
CA ARG A 71 -6.11 37.62 15.86
C ARG A 71 -7.63 37.39 15.79
N ALA A 72 -8.04 36.17 15.50
CA ALA A 72 -9.46 35.80 15.44
C ALA A 72 -10.12 35.66 16.82
N LYS A 73 -9.35 35.74 17.92
CA LYS A 73 -9.81 35.56 19.30
C LYS A 73 -10.52 34.20 19.52
N LYS A 74 -10.04 33.14 18.87
CA LYS A 74 -10.59 31.77 18.96
C LYS A 74 -9.62 30.83 19.65
N PRO A 75 -9.29 30.97 20.94
CA PRO A 75 -8.27 30.16 21.63
C PRO A 75 -8.60 28.66 21.65
N GLN A 76 -9.88 28.28 21.54
CA GLN A 76 -10.35 26.90 21.46
C GLN A 76 -9.72 26.15 20.26
N LEU A 77 -9.38 26.83 19.17
CA LEU A 77 -8.74 26.22 17.99
C LEU A 77 -7.29 25.75 18.26
N LYS A 78 -6.67 26.19 19.37
CA LYS A 78 -5.36 25.69 19.78
C LYS A 78 -5.43 24.28 20.43
N GLN A 79 -6.63 23.83 20.79
CA GLN A 79 -6.88 22.59 21.49
C GLN A 79 -7.69 21.59 20.64
N CYS A 80 -7.52 21.65 19.31
CA CYS A 80 -8.28 20.80 18.39
C CYS A 80 -7.92 19.30 18.46
N GLU A 81 -6.81 18.94 19.10
CA GLU A 81 -6.35 17.53 19.31
C GLU A 81 -6.47 16.63 18.06
N GLY A 82 -6.33 17.23 16.88
CA GLY A 82 -6.45 16.53 15.59
C GLY A 82 -7.89 16.16 15.19
N ASP A 83 -8.92 16.68 15.88
CA ASP A 83 -10.32 16.55 15.44
C ASP A 83 -10.52 17.20 14.07
N PRO A 84 -10.98 16.46 13.04
CA PRO A 84 -11.08 16.97 11.68
C PRO A 84 -11.99 18.18 11.55
N ALA A 85 -13.10 18.23 12.30
CA ALA A 85 -14.04 19.35 12.24
C ALA A 85 -13.41 20.63 12.81
N CYS A 86 -12.74 20.53 13.95
CA CYS A 86 -12.04 21.65 14.58
C CYS A 86 -10.87 22.13 13.73
N VAL A 87 -10.03 21.22 13.22
CA VAL A 87 -8.87 21.56 12.37
C VAL A 87 -9.32 22.18 11.04
N SER A 88 -10.47 21.79 10.49
CA SER A 88 -11.01 22.41 9.27
C SER A 88 -11.34 23.89 9.47
N GLU A 89 -11.77 24.30 10.68
CA GLU A 89 -11.98 25.71 10.99
C GLU A 89 -10.67 26.52 10.96
N ILE A 90 -9.56 25.90 11.37
CA ILE A 90 -8.23 26.52 11.23
C ILE A 90 -7.91 26.74 9.75
N GLY A 91 -8.14 25.75 8.91
CA GLY A 91 -7.93 25.84 7.46
C GLY A 91 -8.74 26.99 6.85
N LYS A 92 -10.02 27.07 7.18
CA LYS A 92 -10.92 28.16 6.73
C LYS A 92 -10.43 29.52 7.21
N LEU A 93 -9.94 29.61 8.44
CA LEU A 93 -9.44 30.86 9.02
C LEU A 93 -8.23 31.42 8.27
N VAL A 94 -7.33 30.55 7.82
CA VAL A 94 -6.10 30.94 7.10
C VAL A 94 -6.21 30.83 5.58
N GLY A 95 -7.38 30.47 5.05
CA GLY A 95 -7.61 30.29 3.62
C GLY A 95 -6.86 29.09 3.01
N ALA A 96 -6.59 28.08 3.80
CA ALA A 96 -5.93 26.85 3.33
C ALA A 96 -6.95 25.83 2.83
N GLN A 97 -6.59 25.11 1.77
CA GLN A 97 -7.38 23.98 1.25
C GLN A 97 -7.15 22.72 2.08
N TYR A 98 -5.93 22.52 2.52
CA TYR A 98 -5.51 21.38 3.33
C TYR A 98 -4.84 21.85 4.60
N VAL A 99 -5.05 21.11 5.67
CA VAL A 99 -4.37 21.33 6.95
C VAL A 99 -3.61 20.07 7.32
N VAL A 100 -2.31 20.18 7.52
CA VAL A 100 -1.47 19.13 8.06
C VAL A 100 -1.35 19.32 9.55
N THR A 101 -1.82 18.37 10.32
CA THR A 101 -1.73 18.31 11.78
C THR A 101 -0.97 17.05 12.20
N GLY A 102 -0.43 17.06 13.40
CA GLY A 102 0.29 15.88 13.87
C GLY A 102 0.39 15.80 15.39
N GLU A 103 0.56 14.57 15.82
CA GLU A 103 0.72 14.21 17.22
C GLU A 103 2.05 13.48 17.42
N VAL A 104 2.80 13.89 18.42
CA VAL A 104 4.08 13.27 18.79
C VAL A 104 3.81 12.27 19.90
N GLY A 105 4.09 11.01 19.60
CA GLY A 105 4.08 9.92 20.57
C GLY A 105 5.46 9.28 20.67
N GLY A 106 5.67 8.41 21.64
CA GLY A 106 6.89 7.61 21.75
C GLY A 106 7.28 7.28 23.17
N LEU A 107 8.15 6.29 23.30
CA LEU A 107 8.73 5.81 24.55
C LEU A 107 10.25 6.01 24.47
N GLY A 108 10.82 6.72 25.44
CA GLY A 108 12.26 6.91 25.55
C GLY A 108 12.86 7.77 24.44
N GLU A 109 13.93 7.28 23.82
CA GLU A 109 14.66 8.01 22.77
C GLU A 109 13.99 7.95 21.38
N SER A 110 13.11 6.99 21.17
CA SER A 110 12.38 6.82 19.92
C SER A 110 11.07 7.59 19.96
N LYS A 111 10.98 8.62 19.15
CA LYS A 111 9.75 9.40 18.95
C LYS A 111 9.10 9.03 17.62
N VAL A 112 7.78 8.95 17.63
CA VAL A 112 6.98 8.72 16.44
C VAL A 112 6.03 9.89 16.30
N VAL A 113 5.95 10.45 15.10
CA VAL A 113 4.99 11.50 14.79
C VAL A 113 3.93 10.93 13.89
N TYR A 114 2.70 11.00 14.32
CA TYR A 114 1.54 10.68 13.53
C TYR A 114 1.05 11.95 12.84
N LEU A 115 1.13 12.00 11.53
CA LEU A 115 0.72 13.12 10.70
C LEU A 115 -0.56 12.80 9.95
N LYS A 116 -1.47 13.76 9.85
CA LYS A 116 -2.71 13.65 9.06
C LYS A 116 -2.90 14.90 8.22
N THR A 117 -3.55 14.70 7.06
CA THR A 117 -4.04 15.78 6.22
C THR A 117 -5.54 15.83 6.27
N ILE A 118 -6.06 17.00 6.57
CA ILE A 118 -7.49 17.29 6.67
C ILE A 118 -7.89 18.25 5.56
N ASP A 119 -8.97 17.93 4.86
CA ASP A 119 -9.61 18.81 3.91
C ASP A 119 -10.36 19.90 4.67
N ALA A 120 -9.93 21.15 4.52
CA ALA A 120 -10.56 22.28 5.21
C ALA A 120 -11.98 22.57 4.72
N GLY A 121 -12.30 22.26 3.46
CA GLY A 121 -13.64 22.41 2.90
C GLY A 121 -14.61 21.36 3.43
N ALA A 122 -14.22 20.09 3.35
CA ALA A 122 -15.05 18.95 3.71
C ALA A 122 -15.02 18.62 5.21
N GLY A 123 -14.05 19.11 5.98
CA GLY A 123 -13.92 18.83 7.41
C GLY A 123 -13.64 17.36 7.72
N ARG A 124 -12.92 16.67 6.85
CA ARG A 124 -12.61 15.24 6.99
C ARG A 124 -11.12 14.96 6.79
N GLU A 125 -10.65 13.91 7.45
CA GLU A 125 -9.33 13.37 7.22
C GLU A 125 -9.26 12.74 5.80
N LEU A 126 -8.22 13.09 5.06
CA LEU A 126 -7.94 12.52 3.73
C LEU A 126 -6.94 11.39 3.82
N ARG A 127 -5.84 11.62 4.53
CA ARG A 127 -4.71 10.67 4.63
C ARG A 127 -3.97 10.86 5.92
N SER A 128 -3.31 9.81 6.35
CA SER A 128 -2.41 9.84 7.48
C SER A 128 -1.11 9.09 7.18
N THR A 129 -0.06 9.42 7.92
CA THR A 129 1.22 8.75 7.86
C THR A 129 1.94 8.83 9.19
N THR A 130 2.88 7.94 9.41
CA THR A 130 3.70 7.90 10.61
C THR A 130 5.15 8.16 10.24
N LEU A 131 5.82 9.07 10.98
CA LEU A 131 7.21 9.39 10.79
C LEU A 131 7.98 9.03 12.08
N ALA A 132 8.90 8.08 11.99
CA ALA A 132 9.77 7.71 13.11
C ALA A 132 10.97 8.66 13.19
N ILE A 133 11.22 9.22 14.39
CA ILE A 133 12.34 10.13 14.65
C ILE A 133 13.40 9.37 15.43
N GLY A 134 14.66 9.46 14.99
CA GLY A 134 15.79 8.86 15.70
C GLY A 134 16.01 7.37 15.43
N ALA A 135 15.17 6.73 14.64
CA ALA A 135 15.45 5.38 14.16
C ALA A 135 16.59 5.43 13.12
N LYS A 136 17.60 4.58 13.29
CA LYS A 136 18.73 4.50 12.35
C LYS A 136 18.30 4.12 10.93
N ASP A 137 17.18 3.41 10.83
CA ASP A 137 16.60 2.88 9.60
C ASP A 137 15.24 3.53 9.29
N ALA A 138 15.08 4.83 9.58
CA ALA A 138 13.85 5.55 9.25
C ALA A 138 13.57 5.43 7.74
N VAL A 139 12.57 4.64 7.40
CA VAL A 139 12.17 4.35 6.00
C VAL A 139 11.60 5.60 5.34
N ASP A 140 10.98 6.49 6.12
CA ASP A 140 10.36 7.72 5.66
C ASP A 140 11.13 8.97 6.13
N SER A 141 11.38 9.86 5.17
CA SER A 141 11.88 11.23 5.42
C SER A 141 10.69 12.19 5.59
N PRO A 142 10.90 13.39 6.17
CA PRO A 142 9.87 14.44 6.19
C PRO A 142 9.32 14.76 4.79
N LEU A 143 10.16 14.69 3.75
CA LEU A 143 9.73 14.86 2.36
C LEU A 143 8.84 13.69 1.90
N GLY A 144 9.22 12.45 2.21
CA GLY A 144 8.40 11.28 1.90
C GLY A 144 7.03 11.36 2.57
N ALA A 145 6.98 11.75 3.84
CA ALA A 145 5.74 11.96 4.57
C ALA A 145 4.87 13.05 3.93
N ALA A 146 5.46 14.21 3.55
CA ALA A 146 4.75 15.28 2.86
C ALA A 146 4.17 14.85 1.52
N VAL A 147 4.95 14.13 0.70
CA VAL A 147 4.49 13.61 -0.60
C VAL A 147 3.39 12.59 -0.40
N ARG A 148 3.53 11.66 0.54
CA ARG A 148 2.49 10.66 0.83
C ARG A 148 1.15 11.30 1.25
N LEU A 149 1.21 12.39 2.01
CA LEU A 149 0.03 13.10 2.50
C LEU A 149 -0.64 13.95 1.43
N LEU A 150 0.14 14.66 0.62
CA LEU A 150 -0.36 15.71 -0.28
C LEU A 150 -0.33 15.32 -1.76
N ASP A 151 0.56 14.40 -2.16
CA ASP A 151 0.85 14.02 -3.54
C ASP A 151 1.08 12.51 -3.69
N PRO A 152 0.12 11.65 -3.29
CA PRO A 152 0.33 10.21 -3.18
C PRO A 152 0.69 9.54 -4.52
N GLU A 153 0.31 10.11 -5.64
CA GLU A 153 0.67 9.61 -6.98
C GLU A 153 2.18 9.72 -7.24
N ARG A 154 2.85 10.68 -6.60
CA ARG A 154 4.30 10.88 -6.66
C ARG A 154 5.05 10.14 -5.56
N TYR A 155 4.33 9.45 -4.67
CA TYR A 155 4.95 8.65 -3.60
C TYR A 155 5.41 7.30 -4.16
N THR A 156 6.48 7.34 -4.94
CA THR A 156 7.02 6.21 -5.69
C THR A 156 8.50 6.00 -5.41
N GLY A 157 8.97 4.78 -5.64
CA GLY A 157 10.38 4.45 -5.76
C GLY A 157 10.66 3.79 -7.10
N THR A 158 11.91 3.49 -7.39
CA THR A 158 12.34 2.89 -8.64
C THR A 158 12.87 1.48 -8.40
N VAL A 159 12.45 0.52 -9.22
CA VAL A 159 13.05 -0.81 -9.27
C VAL A 159 13.84 -0.91 -10.55
N ARG A 160 15.09 -1.34 -10.45
CA ARG A 160 15.97 -1.59 -11.60
C ARG A 160 16.28 -3.08 -11.70
N PHE A 161 16.03 -3.68 -12.85
CA PHE A 161 16.20 -5.09 -13.10
C PHE A 161 17.52 -5.37 -13.80
N GLN A 162 18.23 -6.38 -13.32
CA GLN A 162 19.42 -6.92 -13.95
C GLN A 162 19.09 -8.34 -14.40
N PHE A 163 18.97 -8.54 -15.72
CA PHE A 163 18.62 -9.83 -16.31
C PHE A 163 19.85 -10.57 -16.81
N ASP A 164 19.91 -11.84 -16.55
CA ASP A 164 20.84 -12.80 -17.18
C ASP A 164 20.32 -13.32 -18.53
N VAL A 165 19.02 -13.10 -18.83
CA VAL A 165 18.34 -13.58 -20.04
C VAL A 165 17.73 -12.41 -20.80
N SER A 166 17.82 -12.44 -22.14
CA SER A 166 17.15 -11.49 -23.03
C SER A 166 15.68 -11.85 -23.23
N ASN A 167 14.86 -10.87 -23.60
CA ASN A 167 13.43 -11.06 -23.96
C ASN A 167 12.52 -11.63 -22.85
N ALA A 168 12.91 -11.49 -21.59
CA ALA A 168 12.05 -11.85 -20.47
C ALA A 168 10.89 -10.86 -20.32
N SER A 169 9.73 -11.36 -19.95
CA SER A 169 8.56 -10.55 -19.61
C SER A 169 8.46 -10.36 -18.11
N VAL A 170 8.22 -9.11 -17.67
CA VAL A 170 8.07 -8.77 -16.25
C VAL A 170 6.61 -8.53 -15.92
N LEU A 171 6.16 -9.14 -14.83
CA LEU A 171 4.86 -8.89 -14.24
C LEU A 171 5.08 -8.34 -12.82
N VAL A 172 4.30 -7.33 -12.47
CA VAL A 172 4.25 -6.77 -11.12
C VAL A 172 2.83 -6.95 -10.59
N ASN A 173 2.71 -7.60 -9.43
CA ASN A 173 1.41 -7.96 -8.84
C ASN A 173 0.47 -8.66 -9.84
N GLY A 174 1.04 -9.52 -10.72
CA GLY A 174 0.30 -10.25 -11.74
C GLY A 174 0.02 -9.47 -13.04
N THR A 175 0.29 -8.18 -13.09
CA THR A 175 0.09 -7.36 -14.29
C THR A 175 1.38 -7.22 -15.09
N LYS A 176 1.32 -7.49 -16.40
CA LYS A 176 2.47 -7.32 -17.29
C LYS A 176 2.82 -5.84 -17.42
N VAL A 177 4.11 -5.52 -17.23
CA VAL A 177 4.61 -4.14 -17.29
C VAL A 177 5.68 -4.00 -18.38
N THR A 178 5.77 -2.78 -18.93
CA THR A 178 6.86 -2.42 -19.83
C THR A 178 7.92 -1.67 -19.05
N LEU A 179 9.16 -2.13 -19.14
CA LEU A 179 10.28 -1.48 -18.49
C LEU A 179 10.71 -0.23 -19.30
N GLY A 180 11.05 0.81 -18.56
CA GLY A 180 11.60 2.03 -19.15
C GLY A 180 13.10 1.89 -19.50
N ALA A 181 13.74 3.04 -19.77
CA ALA A 181 15.18 3.12 -19.99
C ALA A 181 15.94 2.48 -18.81
N ASN A 182 17.07 1.85 -19.11
CA ASN A 182 17.90 1.16 -18.12
C ASN A 182 17.19 0.01 -17.37
N LYS A 183 16.17 -0.58 -17.99
CA LYS A 183 15.38 -1.69 -17.39
C LYS A 183 14.81 -1.31 -16.03
N SER A 184 14.36 -0.08 -15.86
CA SER A 184 13.80 0.46 -14.63
C SER A 184 12.29 0.65 -14.72
N LEU A 185 11.63 0.62 -13.57
CA LEU A 185 10.20 0.83 -13.41
C LEU A 185 9.94 1.63 -12.14
N ALA A 186 9.16 2.70 -12.25
CA ALA A 186 8.65 3.40 -11.08
C ALA A 186 7.42 2.65 -10.52
N LEU A 187 7.44 2.40 -9.23
CA LEU A 187 6.35 1.72 -8.51
C LEU A 187 5.95 2.51 -7.26
N PRO A 188 4.70 2.44 -6.82
CA PRO A 188 4.30 2.95 -5.52
C PRO A 188 5.19 2.38 -4.41
N VAL A 189 5.37 3.12 -3.33
CA VAL A 189 6.12 2.64 -2.16
C VAL A 189 5.39 1.46 -1.53
N GLY A 190 6.13 0.41 -1.18
CA GLY A 190 5.59 -0.80 -0.56
C GLY A 190 6.22 -2.07 -1.10
N THR A 191 5.64 -3.21 -0.73
CA THR A 191 6.10 -4.53 -1.17
C THR A 191 5.32 -4.98 -2.40
N HIS A 192 6.04 -5.33 -3.45
CA HIS A 192 5.48 -5.79 -4.73
C HIS A 192 5.94 -7.19 -5.07
N ALA A 193 5.02 -8.03 -5.54
CA ALA A 193 5.35 -9.33 -6.10
C ALA A 193 5.84 -9.15 -7.53
N VAL A 194 7.11 -9.43 -7.76
CA VAL A 194 7.73 -9.38 -9.10
C VAL A 194 7.84 -10.79 -9.62
N THR A 195 7.27 -11.03 -10.79
CA THR A 195 7.40 -12.30 -11.52
C THR A 195 8.06 -12.02 -12.87
N VAL A 196 9.12 -12.77 -13.17
CA VAL A 196 9.76 -12.71 -14.49
C VAL A 196 9.55 -14.03 -15.18
N THR A 197 9.06 -13.98 -16.42
CA THR A 197 8.73 -15.16 -17.22
C THR A 197 9.49 -15.18 -18.54
N HIS A 198 9.92 -16.36 -18.95
CA HIS A 198 10.54 -16.61 -20.25
C HIS A 198 10.19 -18.02 -20.73
N PRO A 199 9.91 -18.25 -22.04
CA PRO A 199 9.45 -19.57 -22.53
C PRO A 199 10.39 -20.74 -22.26
N GLN A 200 11.70 -20.49 -22.15
CA GLN A 200 12.73 -21.54 -21.99
C GLN A 200 13.28 -21.61 -20.57
N TYR A 201 12.75 -20.84 -19.62
CA TYR A 201 13.27 -20.75 -18.27
C TYR A 201 12.15 -20.88 -17.23
N HIS A 202 12.50 -21.38 -16.06
CA HIS A 202 11.59 -21.38 -14.92
C HIS A 202 11.27 -19.94 -14.50
N ASN A 203 10.04 -19.70 -14.11
CA ASN A 203 9.62 -18.38 -13.62
C ASN A 203 10.45 -17.98 -12.40
N PHE A 204 10.92 -16.73 -12.42
CA PHE A 204 11.52 -16.09 -11.26
C PHE A 204 10.43 -15.32 -10.52
N VAL A 205 10.30 -15.53 -9.20
CA VAL A 205 9.35 -14.81 -8.35
C VAL A 205 10.09 -14.26 -7.13
N LYS A 206 9.91 -12.98 -6.86
CA LYS A 206 10.50 -12.31 -5.71
C LYS A 206 9.60 -11.20 -5.20
N PHE A 207 9.48 -11.08 -3.88
CA PHE A 207 8.92 -9.90 -3.24
C PHE A 207 10.01 -8.83 -3.13
N VAL A 208 9.68 -7.63 -3.61
CA VAL A 208 10.60 -6.49 -3.66
C VAL A 208 10.00 -5.36 -2.86
N GLU A 209 10.73 -4.87 -1.88
CA GLU A 209 10.38 -3.68 -1.14
C GLU A 209 10.88 -2.44 -1.90
N VAL A 210 9.98 -1.50 -2.12
CA VAL A 210 10.22 -0.26 -2.86
C VAL A 210 10.14 0.91 -1.89
N PRO A 211 11.27 1.47 -1.44
CA PRO A 211 11.30 2.65 -0.58
C PRO A 211 11.12 3.94 -1.39
N TYR A 212 10.61 4.98 -0.75
CA TYR A 212 10.39 6.27 -1.38
C TYR A 212 11.68 6.90 -1.93
N GLY A 213 11.62 7.34 -3.18
CA GLY A 213 12.69 8.10 -3.84
C GLY A 213 14.02 7.35 -4.00
N ARG A 214 14.06 6.04 -3.70
CA ARG A 214 15.26 5.21 -3.83
C ARG A 214 15.12 4.22 -4.97
N THR A 215 16.28 3.72 -5.44
CA THR A 215 16.33 2.65 -6.43
C THR A 215 16.66 1.34 -5.74
N THR A 216 15.82 0.34 -5.94
CA THR A 216 16.06 -1.04 -5.49
C THR A 216 16.52 -1.87 -6.68
N ASP A 217 17.70 -2.47 -6.58
CA ASP A 217 18.24 -3.35 -7.60
C ASP A 217 17.75 -4.79 -7.40
N VAL A 218 17.23 -5.37 -8.48
CA VAL A 218 16.74 -6.75 -8.50
C VAL A 218 17.54 -7.53 -9.51
N ALA A 219 18.45 -8.38 -9.01
CA ALA A 219 19.12 -9.36 -9.85
C ALA A 219 18.15 -10.51 -10.13
N VAL A 220 17.90 -10.75 -11.42
CA VAL A 220 17.02 -11.80 -11.91
C VAL A 220 17.90 -12.91 -12.50
N SER A 221 18.00 -14.04 -11.79
CA SER A 221 18.68 -15.22 -12.27
C SER A 221 17.66 -16.32 -12.55
N MET A 222 17.57 -16.74 -13.80
CA MET A 222 16.59 -17.71 -14.28
C MET A 222 17.26 -19.04 -14.61
N LYS A 223 16.67 -20.13 -14.11
CA LYS A 223 17.14 -21.49 -14.45
C LYS A 223 16.48 -21.93 -15.75
N GLN A 224 17.29 -22.35 -16.72
CA GLN A 224 16.80 -22.91 -17.97
C GLN A 224 16.09 -24.24 -17.73
N TYR A 225 15.06 -24.53 -18.49
CA TYR A 225 14.47 -25.87 -18.52
C TYR A 225 15.51 -26.86 -19.07
N PRO A 226 15.61 -28.07 -18.53
CA PRO A 226 16.47 -29.06 -19.09
C PRO A 226 16.05 -29.32 -20.53
N ILE A 227 17.00 -29.16 -21.47
CA ILE A 227 16.80 -29.58 -22.87
C ILE A 227 16.80 -31.07 -22.83
N VAL A 228 15.65 -31.70 -22.91
CA VAL A 228 15.58 -33.13 -23.18
C VAL A 228 15.91 -33.31 -24.68
N GLU A 229 17.17 -33.51 -25.02
CA GLU A 229 17.51 -34.04 -26.33
C GLU A 229 16.81 -35.39 -26.42
N HIS A 230 15.66 -35.42 -27.03
CA HIS A 230 15.15 -36.66 -27.59
C HIS A 230 16.11 -37.00 -28.72
N ASP A 231 17.00 -37.94 -28.47
CA ASP A 231 17.77 -38.57 -29.50
C ASP A 231 16.79 -39.30 -30.45
N VAL A 232 16.27 -38.52 -31.42
CA VAL A 232 15.33 -39.01 -32.45
C VAL A 232 16.12 -39.87 -33.46
N ARG A 233 17.17 -40.55 -33.03
CA ARG A 233 17.63 -41.75 -33.72
C ARG A 233 16.70 -42.87 -33.31
N ALA A 234 15.50 -42.84 -33.92
CA ALA A 234 14.63 -43.98 -33.93
C ALA A 234 15.43 -45.18 -34.48
N LYS A 235 15.88 -46.01 -33.59
CA LYS A 235 16.28 -47.35 -33.93
C LYS A 235 14.99 -48.02 -34.41
N PRO A 236 14.87 -48.42 -35.71
CA PRO A 236 13.62 -48.98 -36.21
C PRO A 236 13.54 -50.45 -35.79
N GLU A 237 13.41 -50.77 -34.55
CA GLU A 237 13.09 -52.12 -34.07
C GLU A 237 12.74 -52.04 -32.59
N GLY A 238 11.46 -52.04 -32.30
CA GLY A 238 10.89 -52.20 -30.97
C GLY A 238 9.67 -51.33 -30.82
N ARG A 239 8.49 -51.90 -30.82
CA ARG A 239 7.31 -51.23 -30.30
C ARG A 239 7.66 -50.70 -28.93
N ASP A 240 7.71 -49.35 -28.79
CA ASP A 240 7.75 -48.73 -27.48
C ASP A 240 6.49 -49.15 -26.74
N THR A 241 6.62 -50.20 -25.95
CA THR A 241 5.64 -50.50 -24.91
C THR A 241 5.76 -49.33 -23.92
N ILE A 242 4.87 -48.39 -24.01
CA ILE A 242 4.69 -47.40 -22.96
C ILE A 242 4.29 -48.21 -21.71
N ASP A 243 5.27 -48.43 -20.83
CA ASP A 243 5.02 -48.99 -19.52
C ASP A 243 4.17 -47.99 -18.75
N TYR A 244 2.88 -48.18 -18.82
CA TYR A 244 1.93 -47.48 -18.00
C TYR A 244 2.17 -47.91 -16.56
N VAL A 245 3.01 -47.18 -15.85
CA VAL A 245 3.08 -47.26 -14.40
C VAL A 245 1.74 -46.78 -13.86
N ALA A 246 0.88 -47.75 -13.54
CA ALA A 246 -0.43 -47.44 -13.00
C ALA A 246 -0.23 -46.57 -11.77
N PRO A 247 -0.93 -45.43 -11.68
CA PRO A 247 -0.80 -44.57 -10.53
C PRO A 247 -1.10 -45.33 -9.23
N PRO A 248 -0.38 -45.05 -8.16
CA PRO A 248 -0.55 -45.76 -6.90
C PRO A 248 -2.02 -45.74 -6.48
N TRP A 249 -2.47 -46.80 -5.84
CA TRP A 249 -3.90 -47.06 -5.53
C TRP A 249 -4.61 -45.88 -4.85
N TYR A 250 -3.88 -45.10 -4.04
CA TYR A 250 -4.42 -43.90 -3.37
C TYR A 250 -4.66 -42.71 -4.31
N ARG A 251 -4.15 -42.72 -5.55
CA ARG A 251 -4.45 -41.71 -6.59
C ARG A 251 -5.55 -42.13 -7.55
N ARG A 252 -6.09 -43.32 -7.39
CA ARG A 252 -7.17 -43.81 -8.24
C ARG A 252 -8.50 -43.26 -7.71
N TRP A 253 -9.04 -42.27 -8.41
CA TRP A 253 -10.24 -41.56 -8.00
C TRP A 253 -11.41 -42.48 -7.67
N TYR A 254 -11.58 -43.59 -8.42
CA TYR A 254 -12.62 -44.59 -8.22
C TYR A 254 -12.44 -45.47 -6.96
N ILE A 255 -11.28 -45.39 -6.29
CA ILE A 255 -11.04 -46.00 -4.98
C ILE A 255 -11.19 -44.96 -3.88
N VAL A 256 -10.65 -43.74 -4.10
CA VAL A 256 -10.62 -42.69 -3.10
C VAL A 256 -12.00 -42.15 -2.78
N TYR A 257 -12.82 -41.89 -3.78
CA TYR A 257 -14.18 -41.38 -3.55
C TYR A 257 -15.08 -42.34 -2.80
N PRO A 258 -15.16 -43.65 -3.16
CA PRO A 258 -15.94 -44.61 -2.35
C PRO A 258 -15.40 -44.75 -0.93
N ALA A 259 -14.08 -44.73 -0.72
CA ALA A 259 -13.51 -44.82 0.61
C ALA A 259 -13.88 -43.60 1.47
N ILE A 260 -13.84 -42.40 0.90
CA ILE A 260 -14.28 -41.16 1.57
C ILE A 260 -15.78 -41.23 1.88
N ALA A 261 -16.61 -41.73 0.94
CA ALA A 261 -18.04 -41.86 1.16
C ALA A 261 -18.36 -42.83 2.30
N VAL A 262 -17.68 -43.97 2.37
CA VAL A 262 -17.85 -44.95 3.48
C VAL A 262 -17.39 -44.35 4.82
N LEU A 263 -16.29 -43.61 4.86
CA LEU A 263 -15.82 -42.92 6.07
C LEU A 263 -16.84 -41.86 6.51
N ALA A 264 -17.32 -41.04 5.56
CA ALA A 264 -18.29 -39.98 5.87
C ALA A 264 -19.61 -40.54 6.41
N THR A 265 -20.12 -41.64 5.80
CA THR A 265 -21.33 -42.31 6.28
C THR A 265 -21.10 -42.98 7.63
N GLY A 266 -19.96 -43.63 7.84
CA GLY A 266 -19.60 -44.25 9.12
C GLY A 266 -19.52 -43.23 10.26
N VAL A 267 -18.88 -42.08 10.03
CA VAL A 267 -18.81 -40.97 11.00
C VAL A 267 -20.21 -40.37 11.24
N GLY A 268 -20.98 -40.18 10.17
CA GLY A 268 -22.36 -39.65 10.29
C GLY A 268 -23.25 -40.53 11.13
N VAL A 269 -23.19 -41.88 10.95
CA VAL A 269 -23.92 -42.84 11.77
C VAL A 269 -23.44 -42.83 13.22
N ALA A 270 -22.12 -42.80 13.45
CA ALA A 270 -21.55 -42.74 14.80
C ALA A 270 -21.98 -41.47 15.54
N VAL A 271 -21.94 -40.32 14.89
CA VAL A 271 -22.40 -39.06 15.47
C VAL A 271 -23.90 -39.06 15.69
N GLY A 272 -24.69 -39.60 14.74
CA GLY A 272 -26.15 -39.73 14.87
C GLY A 272 -26.55 -40.58 16.06
N LEU A 273 -25.89 -41.73 16.28
CA LEU A 273 -26.11 -42.60 17.44
C LEU A 273 -25.66 -41.94 18.75
N ALA A 274 -24.54 -41.22 18.74
CA ALA A 274 -24.08 -40.50 19.92
C ALA A 274 -25.05 -39.39 20.33
N VAL A 275 -25.56 -38.62 19.36
CA VAL A 275 -26.53 -37.52 19.60
C VAL A 275 -27.88 -38.09 20.09
N HIS A 276 -28.30 -39.25 19.54
CA HIS A 276 -29.55 -39.89 19.96
C HIS A 276 -29.50 -40.47 21.38
N ASN A 277 -28.32 -40.84 21.86
CA ASN A 277 -28.11 -41.37 23.22
C ASN A 277 -27.76 -40.29 24.25
N PHE A 278 -27.71 -39.00 23.88
CA PHE A 278 -27.60 -37.94 24.88
C PHE A 278 -28.96 -37.82 25.61
N PRO A 279 -29.00 -37.94 26.95
CA PRO A 279 -30.20 -37.63 27.69
C PRO A 279 -30.59 -36.17 27.43
N ASP A 280 -31.86 -35.97 27.19
CA ASP A 280 -32.45 -34.68 26.84
C ASP A 280 -32.40 -33.75 28.06
N TYR A 281 -31.32 -32.94 28.18
CA TYR A 281 -31.16 -31.93 29.23
C TYR A 281 -32.08 -30.71 29.06
N GLY A 282 -33.00 -30.77 28.07
CA GLY A 282 -33.91 -29.67 27.73
C GLY A 282 -35.02 -29.40 28.73
N ASN A 283 -35.24 -30.28 29.69
CA ASN A 283 -36.41 -30.18 30.60
C ASN A 283 -36.11 -29.67 32.02
N CYS A 284 -34.87 -29.37 32.36
CA CYS A 284 -34.52 -28.82 33.68
C CYS A 284 -34.84 -27.33 33.87
N ARG A 285 -35.58 -26.69 32.96
CA ARG A 285 -35.94 -25.28 33.08
C ARG A 285 -37.28 -25.00 33.75
N LYS A 286 -37.97 -26.03 34.26
CA LYS A 286 -39.14 -25.83 35.14
C LYS A 286 -38.70 -25.88 36.59
N LEU A 287 -38.58 -24.70 37.18
CA LEU A 287 -38.38 -24.52 38.62
C LEU A 287 -39.36 -25.40 39.40
N GLY A 288 -38.85 -26.36 40.16
CA GLY A 288 -39.65 -27.09 41.13
C GLY A 288 -39.59 -28.62 41.06
N SER A 289 -38.73 -29.22 40.22
CA SER A 289 -38.56 -30.68 40.25
C SER A 289 -37.38 -31.06 41.17
N PRO A 290 -37.54 -31.90 42.20
CA PRO A 290 -36.47 -32.30 43.10
C PRO A 290 -35.47 -33.31 42.53
N ASP A 291 -35.61 -33.71 41.26
CA ASP A 291 -34.82 -34.78 40.60
C ASP A 291 -33.82 -34.26 39.53
N CYS A 292 -33.37 -33.03 39.64
CA CYS A 292 -32.26 -32.49 38.84
C CYS A 292 -31.01 -32.25 39.64
#